data_2dcc23b80be4734b389df95b6d029e6e
#
_entry.id   2dcc23b80be4734b389df95b6d029e6e
#
_cell.length_a   1.000
_cell.length_b   1.000
_cell.length_c   1.000
_cell.angle_alpha   90.00
_cell.angle_beta   90.00
_cell.angle_gamma   90.00
#
_symmetry.space_group_name_H-M   'P 1'
#
loop_
_entity.id
_entity.type
_entity.pdbx_description
1 polymer ?
#
loop_
_entity_poly.entity_id
_entity_poly.type
_entity_poly.pdbx_seq_one_letter_code
_entity_poly.pdbx_strand_id
1 'polypeptide(L)'
;MDNNHKIKIGFNCSCFDLFHAGHVTMLKMEKEMCDYLKVALQVDPTIDRPGLKNKPVQSIYERYAQVQACKYVDEILVYDTEADLLNLIKTQTFHIRFLSEEYRDIEVTGKQYCIDNGIQIHYHKRRHQYSTTELRNRVYELEKAKREEKNIKEKIGRAHV
;
A
#
# COMPACT_ATOMS: atom_id res chain seq x y z
N MET A 1 -12.67 7.77 -38.82
CA MET A 1 -11.47 7.30 -38.10
C MET A 1 -11.93 6.88 -36.72
N ASP A 2 -12.26 5.59 -36.57
CA ASP A 2 -12.72 5.04 -35.28
C ASP A 2 -11.51 4.87 -34.37
N ASN A 3 -11.24 5.89 -33.55
CA ASN A 3 -10.32 5.76 -32.43
C ASN A 3 -11.01 4.95 -31.32
N ASN A 4 -11.13 3.64 -31.55
CA ASN A 4 -11.64 2.72 -30.54
C ASN A 4 -10.53 2.49 -29.49
N HIS A 5 -10.19 3.56 -28.75
CA HIS A 5 -9.25 3.46 -27.62
C HIS A 5 -9.92 2.60 -26.55
N LYS A 6 -9.52 1.34 -26.48
CA LYS A 6 -10.02 0.43 -25.45
C LYS A 6 -9.44 0.84 -24.11
N ILE A 7 -10.29 1.29 -23.18
CA ILE A 7 -9.89 1.72 -21.82
C ILE A 7 -9.08 0.62 -21.14
N LYS A 8 -7.87 0.95 -20.72
CA LYS A 8 -6.98 0.06 -20.01
C LYS A 8 -7.11 0.27 -18.50
N ILE A 9 -7.55 -0.74 -17.78
CA ILE A 9 -7.80 -0.68 -16.34
C ILE A 9 -6.65 -1.39 -15.61
N GLY A 10 -6.03 -0.69 -14.65
CA GLY A 10 -5.02 -1.22 -13.75
C GLY A 10 -5.61 -1.62 -12.40
N PHE A 11 -4.97 -2.57 -11.73
CA PHE A 11 -5.34 -3.07 -10.41
C PHE A 11 -4.10 -3.20 -9.52
N ASN A 12 -4.15 -2.57 -8.35
CA ASN A 12 -3.15 -2.70 -7.29
C ASN A 12 -3.84 -3.09 -5.98
N CYS A 13 -3.18 -3.80 -5.11
CA CYS A 13 -3.67 -4.09 -3.76
C CYS A 13 -2.56 -3.88 -2.72
N SER A 14 -2.87 -3.16 -1.64
CA SER A 14 -1.96 -2.92 -0.53
C SER A 14 -2.70 -2.46 0.73
N CYS A 15 -2.00 -2.44 1.84
CA CYS A 15 -2.50 -1.89 3.10
C CYS A 15 -2.50 -0.35 3.13
N PHE A 16 -1.57 0.31 2.43
CA PHE A 16 -1.38 1.76 2.40
C PHE A 16 -1.31 2.43 3.77
N ASP A 17 -0.73 1.73 4.76
CA ASP A 17 -0.55 2.27 6.11
C ASP A 17 0.50 3.39 6.13
N LEU A 18 0.25 4.46 6.91
CA LEU A 18 1.11 5.64 6.97
C LEU A 18 1.43 6.16 5.54
N PHE A 19 0.41 6.48 4.79
CA PHE A 19 0.52 6.87 3.38
C PHE A 19 1.66 7.89 3.17
N HIS A 20 2.64 7.54 2.33
CA HIS A 20 3.91 8.27 2.20
C HIS A 20 4.31 8.44 0.72
N ALA A 21 5.37 9.23 0.50
CA ALA A 21 5.88 9.53 -0.85
C ALA A 21 6.12 8.29 -1.73
N GLY A 22 6.53 7.17 -1.13
CA GLY A 22 6.70 5.91 -1.85
C GLY A 22 5.40 5.37 -2.44
N HIS A 23 4.29 5.43 -1.71
CA HIS A 23 2.97 5.06 -2.21
C HIS A 23 2.54 5.99 -3.36
N VAL A 24 2.72 7.31 -3.19
CA VAL A 24 2.36 8.29 -4.23
C VAL A 24 3.15 8.06 -5.52
N THR A 25 4.46 7.82 -5.41
CA THR A 25 5.33 7.56 -6.57
C THR A 25 4.93 6.27 -7.29
N MET A 26 4.64 5.20 -6.54
CA MET A 26 4.17 3.93 -7.08
C MET A 26 2.85 4.11 -7.84
N LEU A 27 1.84 4.71 -7.21
CA LEU A 27 0.52 4.95 -7.81
C LEU A 27 0.60 5.85 -9.04
N LYS A 28 1.51 6.84 -9.06
CA LYS A 28 1.78 7.65 -10.24
C LYS A 28 2.27 6.79 -11.40
N MET A 29 3.28 5.96 -11.17
CA MET A 29 3.85 5.09 -12.21
C MET A 29 2.80 4.09 -12.76
N GLU A 30 1.96 3.53 -11.88
CA GLU A 30 0.88 2.63 -12.27
C GLU A 30 -0.19 3.35 -13.10
N LYS A 31 -0.56 4.57 -12.69
CA LYS A 31 -1.53 5.40 -13.44
C LYS A 31 -1.03 5.81 -14.83
N GLU A 32 0.28 6.00 -15.01
CA GLU A 32 0.88 6.27 -16.32
C GLU A 32 0.79 5.08 -17.30
N MET A 33 0.52 3.88 -16.79
CA MET A 33 0.40 2.65 -17.58
C MET A 33 -1.06 2.24 -17.88
N CYS A 34 -2.04 2.95 -17.34
CA CYS A 34 -3.47 2.63 -17.50
C CYS A 34 -4.31 3.91 -17.53
N ASP A 35 -5.51 3.80 -18.09
CA ASP A 35 -6.47 4.90 -18.15
C ASP A 35 -7.27 5.05 -16.85
N TYR A 36 -7.48 3.92 -16.16
CA TYR A 36 -8.27 3.83 -14.92
C TYR A 36 -7.56 2.92 -13.92
N LEU A 37 -7.25 3.43 -12.73
CA LEU A 37 -6.55 2.69 -11.69
C LEU A 37 -7.47 2.34 -10.52
N LYS A 38 -7.71 1.05 -10.33
CA LYS A 38 -8.40 0.48 -9.17
C LYS A 38 -7.38 0.10 -8.10
N VAL A 39 -7.66 0.49 -6.87
CA VAL A 39 -6.84 0.15 -5.71
C VAL A 39 -7.67 -0.67 -4.73
N ALA A 40 -7.24 -1.87 -4.42
CA ALA A 40 -7.81 -2.69 -3.36
C ALA A 40 -7.06 -2.43 -2.04
N LEU A 41 -7.79 -1.88 -1.06
CA LEU A 41 -7.27 -1.48 0.25
C LEU A 41 -7.55 -2.57 1.28
N GLN A 42 -6.48 -3.17 1.82
CA GLN A 42 -6.59 -4.22 2.84
C GLN A 42 -6.90 -3.63 4.21
N VAL A 43 -7.93 -4.18 4.88
CA VAL A 43 -8.33 -3.72 6.22
C VAL A 43 -7.24 -4.02 7.25
N ASP A 44 -6.90 -5.28 7.43
CA ASP A 44 -5.85 -5.71 8.35
C ASP A 44 -5.13 -6.97 7.84
N PRO A 45 -3.87 -6.84 7.36
CA PRO A 45 -3.12 -7.97 6.84
C PRO A 45 -2.73 -9.00 7.90
N THR A 46 -2.90 -8.72 9.20
CA THR A 46 -2.60 -9.67 10.28
C THR A 46 -3.69 -10.72 10.46
N ILE A 47 -4.87 -10.55 9.87
CA ILE A 47 -5.95 -11.53 9.91
C ILE A 47 -5.48 -12.86 9.32
N ASP A 48 -4.92 -12.83 8.11
CA ASP A 48 -4.46 -14.05 7.42
C ASP A 48 -2.97 -14.36 7.67
N ARG A 49 -2.20 -13.36 8.08
CA ARG A 49 -0.74 -13.46 8.22
C ARG A 49 -0.25 -12.93 9.57
N PRO A 50 -0.77 -13.53 10.68
CA PRO A 50 -0.36 -13.13 12.04
C PRO A 50 1.13 -13.38 12.24
N GLY A 51 1.82 -12.43 12.86
CA GLY A 51 3.27 -12.49 13.10
C GLY A 51 4.16 -12.27 11.87
N LEU A 52 3.61 -12.29 10.65
CA LEU A 52 4.35 -12.01 9.40
C LEU A 52 4.15 -10.59 8.90
N LYS A 53 3.02 -9.98 9.20
CA LYS A 53 2.68 -8.61 8.82
C LYS A 53 2.46 -7.75 10.06
N ASN A 54 2.71 -6.45 9.93
CA ASN A 54 2.40 -5.50 10.98
C ASN A 54 0.92 -5.10 10.91
N LYS A 55 0.29 -5.00 12.08
CA LYS A 55 -1.01 -4.36 12.17
C LYS A 55 -0.89 -2.90 11.72
N PRO A 56 -1.86 -2.38 10.93
CA PRO A 56 -1.85 -0.98 10.53
C PRO A 56 -1.87 -0.05 11.75
N VAL A 57 -1.13 1.05 11.67
CA VAL A 57 -1.18 2.14 12.67
C VAL A 57 -2.45 2.94 12.49
N GLN A 58 -2.79 3.22 11.22
CA GLN A 58 -3.96 3.99 10.87
C GLN A 58 -5.19 3.10 10.72
N SER A 59 -6.35 3.61 11.12
CA SER A 59 -7.64 2.99 10.86
C SER A 59 -7.89 2.86 9.37
N ILE A 60 -8.81 1.99 8.98
CA ILE A 60 -9.23 1.84 7.59
C ILE A 60 -9.77 3.16 7.02
N TYR A 61 -10.50 3.94 7.82
CA TYR A 61 -11.04 5.24 7.42
C TYR A 61 -9.92 6.24 7.08
N GLU A 62 -8.89 6.37 7.93
CA GLU A 62 -7.76 7.27 7.67
C GLU A 62 -7.03 6.90 6.39
N ARG A 63 -6.78 5.62 6.19
CA ARG A 63 -6.11 5.11 4.98
C ARG A 63 -6.97 5.29 3.73
N TYR A 64 -8.26 5.02 3.82
CA TYR A 64 -9.21 5.24 2.74
C TYR A 64 -9.24 6.70 2.30
N ALA A 65 -9.38 7.64 3.26
CA ALA A 65 -9.40 9.07 2.98
C ALA A 65 -8.12 9.56 2.31
N GLN A 66 -6.95 9.07 2.73
CA GLN A 66 -5.67 9.42 2.13
C GLN A 66 -5.52 8.87 0.70
N VAL A 67 -5.89 7.62 0.47
CA VAL A 67 -5.84 7.00 -0.86
C VAL A 67 -6.84 7.67 -1.80
N GLN A 68 -8.03 8.00 -1.31
CA GLN A 68 -9.06 8.72 -2.09
C GLN A 68 -8.61 10.12 -2.52
N ALA A 69 -7.84 10.80 -1.68
CA ALA A 69 -7.27 12.11 -2.00
C ALA A 69 -6.09 12.04 -3.00
N CYS A 70 -5.58 10.85 -3.29
CA CYS A 70 -4.50 10.67 -4.25
C CYS A 70 -5.04 10.78 -5.68
N LYS A 71 -4.61 11.81 -6.42
CA LYS A 71 -5.06 12.10 -7.78
C LYS A 71 -4.81 10.99 -8.82
N TYR A 72 -4.03 9.98 -8.47
CA TYR A 72 -3.70 8.87 -9.36
C TYR A 72 -4.65 7.68 -9.21
N VAL A 73 -5.52 7.69 -8.20
CA VAL A 73 -6.47 6.61 -7.91
C VAL A 73 -7.86 7.00 -8.39
N ASP A 74 -8.50 6.13 -9.17
CA ASP A 74 -9.84 6.36 -9.70
C ASP A 74 -10.91 5.62 -8.89
N GLU A 75 -10.59 4.46 -8.34
CA GLU A 75 -11.54 3.63 -7.60
C GLU A 75 -10.85 2.91 -6.43
N ILE A 76 -11.53 2.83 -5.30
CA ILE A 76 -11.05 2.09 -4.13
C ILE A 76 -12.03 0.96 -3.83
N LEU A 77 -11.48 -0.24 -3.72
CA LEU A 77 -12.15 -1.45 -3.26
C LEU A 77 -11.58 -1.80 -1.88
N VAL A 78 -12.39 -2.29 -0.97
CA VAL A 78 -11.94 -2.68 0.38
C VAL A 78 -12.07 -4.19 0.53
N TYR A 79 -11.10 -4.84 1.16
CA TYR A 79 -11.13 -6.28 1.43
C TYR A 79 -10.47 -6.60 2.77
N ASP A 80 -10.92 -7.68 3.41
CA ASP A 80 -10.41 -8.13 4.71
C ASP A 80 -9.36 -9.24 4.54
N THR A 81 -9.70 -10.31 3.86
CA THR A 81 -8.92 -11.54 3.76
C THR A 81 -8.31 -11.75 2.37
N GLU A 82 -7.33 -12.65 2.27
CA GLU A 82 -6.78 -13.07 0.97
C GLU A 82 -7.85 -13.78 0.11
N ALA A 83 -8.85 -14.43 0.73
CA ALA A 83 -9.98 -15.00 0.02
C ALA A 83 -10.87 -13.90 -0.60
N ASP A 84 -11.11 -12.80 0.11
CA ASP A 84 -11.83 -11.64 -0.42
C ASP A 84 -11.06 -10.98 -1.57
N LEU A 85 -9.72 -10.86 -1.44
CA LEU A 85 -8.87 -10.38 -2.52
C LEU A 85 -8.98 -11.26 -3.77
N LEU A 86 -8.97 -12.58 -3.60
CA LEU A 86 -9.15 -13.51 -4.73
C LEU A 86 -10.52 -13.34 -5.39
N ASN A 87 -11.57 -13.11 -4.60
CA ASN A 87 -12.92 -12.85 -5.13
C ASN A 87 -12.96 -11.52 -5.90
N LEU A 88 -12.32 -10.46 -5.39
CA LEU A 88 -12.20 -9.19 -6.12
C LEU A 88 -11.47 -9.40 -7.46
N ILE A 89 -10.34 -10.10 -7.46
CA ILE A 89 -9.55 -10.39 -8.66
C ILE A 89 -10.39 -11.15 -9.71
N LYS A 90 -11.27 -12.06 -9.29
CA LYS A 90 -12.12 -12.85 -10.17
C LYS A 90 -13.35 -12.09 -10.69
N THR A 91 -13.84 -11.11 -9.94
CA THR A 91 -15.11 -10.43 -10.23
C THR A 91 -14.93 -9.03 -10.82
N GLN A 92 -13.79 -8.39 -10.58
CA GLN A 92 -13.50 -7.07 -11.09
C GLN A 92 -12.91 -7.13 -12.49
N THR A 93 -13.30 -6.21 -13.36
CA THR A 93 -12.67 -6.04 -14.67
C THR A 93 -11.41 -5.22 -14.54
N PHE A 94 -10.27 -5.76 -14.97
CA PHE A 94 -8.99 -5.06 -15.13
C PHE A 94 -8.10 -5.79 -16.15
N HIS A 95 -7.08 -5.11 -16.67
CA HIS A 95 -6.23 -5.58 -17.78
C HIS A 95 -4.78 -5.72 -17.35
N ILE A 96 -4.35 -4.94 -16.34
CA ILE A 96 -3.02 -5.01 -15.76
C ILE A 96 -3.14 -5.15 -14.24
N ARG A 97 -2.41 -6.12 -13.69
CA ARG A 97 -2.15 -6.22 -12.25
C ARG A 97 -0.75 -5.71 -11.95
N PHE A 98 -0.65 -4.80 -10.99
CA PHE A 98 0.62 -4.27 -10.51
C PHE A 98 1.09 -5.04 -9.28
N LEU A 99 2.34 -5.48 -9.29
CA LEU A 99 3.01 -6.15 -8.17
C LEU A 99 4.40 -5.55 -7.97
N SER A 100 4.92 -5.60 -6.75
CA SER A 100 6.33 -5.29 -6.51
C SER A 100 7.23 -6.38 -7.09
N GLU A 101 8.43 -6.01 -7.57
CA GLU A 101 9.42 -6.93 -8.13
C GLU A 101 9.76 -8.11 -7.20
N GLU A 102 9.71 -7.91 -5.89
CA GLU A 102 9.94 -8.95 -4.89
C GLU A 102 8.96 -10.13 -4.95
N TYR A 103 7.80 -9.94 -5.60
CA TYR A 103 6.79 -10.99 -5.79
C TYR A 103 6.90 -11.74 -7.12
N ARG A 104 7.95 -11.47 -7.91
CA ARG A 104 8.11 -12.10 -9.24
C ARG A 104 8.20 -13.62 -9.15
N ASP A 105 9.01 -14.11 -8.23
CA ASP A 105 9.30 -15.53 -8.07
C ASP A 105 8.56 -16.18 -6.89
N ILE A 106 7.58 -15.45 -6.33
CA ILE A 106 6.77 -15.91 -5.20
C ILE A 106 5.31 -16.06 -5.65
N GLU A 107 4.64 -17.09 -5.16
CA GLU A 107 3.20 -17.22 -5.33
C GLU A 107 2.47 -16.19 -4.47
N VAL A 108 1.57 -15.44 -5.08
CA VAL A 108 0.72 -14.46 -4.40
C VAL A 108 -0.73 -14.62 -4.85
N THR A 109 -1.64 -14.26 -3.99
CA THR A 109 -3.09 -14.40 -4.20
C THR A 109 -3.53 -13.89 -5.57
N GLY A 110 -4.11 -14.78 -6.37
CA GLY A 110 -4.66 -14.47 -7.68
C GLY A 110 -3.64 -14.30 -8.81
N LYS A 111 -2.34 -14.53 -8.59
CA LYS A 111 -1.31 -14.46 -9.64
C LYS A 111 -1.59 -15.48 -10.74
N GLN A 112 -1.84 -16.73 -10.39
CA GLN A 112 -2.14 -17.78 -11.36
C GLN A 112 -3.44 -17.47 -12.12
N TYR A 113 -4.47 -16.98 -11.44
CA TYR A 113 -5.70 -16.55 -12.11
C TYR A 113 -5.46 -15.48 -13.18
N CYS A 114 -4.62 -14.50 -12.88
CA CYS A 114 -4.27 -13.46 -13.87
C CYS A 114 -3.58 -14.06 -15.09
N ILE A 115 -2.63 -14.98 -14.89
CA ILE A 115 -1.91 -15.66 -15.96
C ILE A 115 -2.89 -16.46 -16.84
N ASP A 116 -3.75 -17.28 -16.22
CA ASP A 116 -4.71 -18.16 -16.93
C ASP A 116 -5.75 -17.37 -17.71
N ASN A 117 -6.05 -16.12 -17.30
CA ASN A 117 -7.03 -15.27 -17.96
C ASN A 117 -6.41 -14.17 -18.84
N GLY A 118 -5.11 -14.23 -19.12
CA GLY A 118 -4.43 -13.29 -20.00
C GLY A 118 -4.34 -11.87 -19.47
N ILE A 119 -4.47 -11.69 -18.15
CA ILE A 119 -4.29 -10.40 -17.48
C ILE A 119 -2.79 -10.14 -17.35
N GLN A 120 -2.33 -9.00 -17.87
CA GLN A 120 -0.93 -8.62 -17.79
C GLN A 120 -0.51 -8.43 -16.33
N ILE A 121 0.63 -9.00 -15.91
CA ILE A 121 1.24 -8.70 -14.62
C ILE A 121 2.45 -7.79 -14.87
N HIS A 122 2.43 -6.60 -14.27
CA HIS A 122 3.55 -5.68 -14.30
C HIS A 122 4.24 -5.65 -12.95
N TYR A 123 5.53 -5.95 -12.94
CA TYR A 123 6.37 -5.90 -11.75
C TYR A 123 7.15 -4.59 -11.73
N HIS A 124 6.91 -3.75 -10.73
CA HIS A 124 7.61 -2.49 -10.57
C HIS A 124 8.75 -2.60 -9.56
N LYS A 125 9.92 -2.03 -9.93
CA LYS A 125 11.05 -1.91 -9.04
C LYS A 125 10.89 -0.71 -8.12
N ARG A 126 11.14 -0.89 -6.84
CA ARG A 126 11.25 0.22 -5.90
C ARG A 126 12.50 1.04 -6.23
N ARG A 127 12.32 2.27 -6.72
CA ARG A 127 13.41 3.18 -7.09
C ARG A 127 13.71 4.22 -6.01
N HIS A 128 13.14 4.08 -4.82
CA HIS A 128 13.27 5.02 -3.70
C HIS A 128 13.41 4.25 -2.39
N GLN A 129 13.90 4.93 -1.35
CA GLN A 129 14.09 4.35 -0.02
C GLN A 129 12.87 4.53 0.90
N TYR A 130 11.80 5.19 0.43
CA TYR A 130 10.62 5.41 1.25
C TYR A 130 9.87 4.10 1.52
N SER A 131 9.62 3.81 2.80
CA SER A 131 8.83 2.68 3.23
C SER A 131 8.10 2.98 4.54
N THR A 132 7.00 2.28 4.79
CA THR A 132 6.26 2.36 6.05
C THR A 132 7.16 1.99 7.24
N THR A 133 7.99 0.96 7.08
CA THR A 133 8.92 0.52 8.14
C THR A 133 9.93 1.61 8.48
N GLU A 134 10.54 2.25 7.49
CA GLU A 134 11.49 3.33 7.72
C GLU A 134 10.83 4.55 8.34
N LEU A 135 9.63 4.91 7.90
CA LEU A 135 8.87 6.01 8.48
C LEU A 135 8.54 5.74 9.96
N ARG A 136 8.10 4.52 10.30
CA ARG A 136 7.87 4.09 11.69
C ARG A 136 9.13 4.23 12.52
N ASN A 137 10.27 3.77 12.03
CA ASN A 137 11.54 3.84 12.74
C ASN A 137 11.96 5.30 12.99
N ARG A 138 11.85 6.17 11.99
CA ARG A 138 12.18 7.60 12.17
C ARG A 138 11.31 8.28 13.23
N VAL A 139 9.99 8.03 13.19
CA VAL A 139 9.06 8.56 14.20
C VAL A 139 9.41 8.04 15.59
N TYR A 140 9.68 6.75 15.73
CA TYR A 140 10.05 6.14 17.01
C TYR A 140 11.33 6.75 17.59
N GLU A 141 12.39 6.86 16.79
CA GLU A 141 13.68 7.39 17.27
C GLU A 141 13.57 8.88 17.67
N LEU A 142 12.83 9.68 16.90
CA LEU A 142 12.62 11.10 17.24
C LEU A 142 11.80 11.26 18.53
N GLU A 143 10.75 10.50 18.73
CA GLU A 143 9.93 10.56 19.94
C GLU A 143 10.68 10.00 21.16
N LYS A 144 11.50 8.96 20.98
CA LYS A 144 12.36 8.41 22.03
C LYS A 144 13.36 9.46 22.51
N ALA A 145 14.11 10.09 21.62
CA ALA A 145 15.07 11.14 21.94
C ALA A 145 14.41 12.31 22.70
N LYS A 146 13.25 12.76 22.23
CA LYS A 146 12.49 13.84 22.90
C LYS A 146 12.06 13.49 24.32
N ARG A 147 11.65 12.25 24.56
CA ARG A 147 11.27 11.77 25.91
C ARG A 147 12.50 11.67 26.84
N GLU A 148 13.63 11.21 26.33
CA GLU A 148 14.89 11.14 27.07
C GLU A 148 15.36 12.53 27.47
N GLU A 149 15.36 13.51 26.59
CA GLU A 149 15.69 14.91 26.91
C GLU A 149 14.77 15.49 27.98
N LYS A 150 13.47 15.23 27.91
CA LYS A 150 12.49 15.67 28.90
C LYS A 150 12.79 15.08 30.28
N ASN A 151 13.05 13.77 30.32
CA ASN A 151 13.37 13.08 31.57
C ASN A 151 14.67 13.61 32.22
N ILE A 152 15.69 13.93 31.42
CA ILE A 152 16.95 14.53 31.89
C ILE A 152 16.67 15.92 32.49
N LYS A 153 15.93 16.79 31.82
CA LYS A 153 15.56 18.12 32.30
C LYS A 153 14.79 18.06 33.63
N GLU A 154 13.84 17.14 33.75
CA GLU A 154 13.07 16.95 34.99
C GLU A 154 13.95 16.46 36.18
N LYS A 155 14.90 15.56 35.92
CA LYS A 155 15.84 15.09 36.93
C LYS A 155 16.77 16.23 37.42
N ILE A 156 17.30 17.03 36.49
CA ILE A 156 18.15 18.18 36.83
C ILE A 156 17.34 19.22 37.63
N GLY A 157 16.11 19.54 37.20
CA GLY A 157 15.27 20.51 37.94
C GLY A 157 14.93 20.07 39.35
N ARG A 158 14.75 18.76 39.60
CA ARG A 158 14.52 18.24 40.97
C ARG A 158 15.75 18.18 41.84
N ALA A 159 16.95 18.15 41.25
CA ALA A 159 18.22 18.12 42.00
C ALA A 159 18.67 19.52 42.51
N HIS A 160 17.96 20.59 42.11
CA HIS A 160 18.26 21.97 42.46
C HIS A 160 17.21 22.58 43.41
N VAL A 161 16.31 21.75 43.95
CA VAL A 161 15.35 22.09 45.01
C VAL A 161 15.74 21.35 46.28
#